data_3d883ae230af4a7b653cb72c0145f042
#
_entry.id   3d883ae230af4a7b653cb72c0145f042
#
_cell.length_a   1.000
_cell.length_b   1.000
_cell.length_c   1.000
_cell.angle_alpha   90.00
_cell.angle_beta   90.00
_cell.angle_gamma   90.00
#
_symmetry.space_group_name_H-M   'P 1'
#
loop_
_entity.id
_entity.type
_entity.pdbx_description
1 polymer ?
#
loop_
_entity_poly.entity_id
_entity_poly.type
_entity_poly.pdbx_seq_one_letter_code
_entity_poly.pdbx_strand_id
1 'polypeptide(L)'
;MGHLEVVAAIIINNDEILCMQRNKAKYDYVSFKYEFPGGKLEPGESREQALIRELSEEMDLDLTVNPKDFFMTVEHTYPDFSITMHSFVCKVESKTFTRKEHISHIWLKSKELETIDWAAADLPIVKRLKEVMP
;
A
#
# COMPACT_ATOMS: atom_id res chain seq x y z
N MET A 1 -4.57 17.91 -15.28
CA MET A 1 -4.13 16.61 -14.75
C MET A 1 -4.68 16.45 -13.32
N GLY A 2 -5.26 15.30 -13.01
CA GLY A 2 -5.78 15.04 -11.68
C GLY A 2 -4.66 14.75 -10.67
N HIS A 3 -4.93 14.99 -9.39
CA HIS A 3 -4.04 14.66 -8.30
C HIS A 3 -4.78 13.86 -7.24
N LEU A 4 -4.14 12.79 -6.73
CA LEU A 4 -4.71 11.93 -5.69
C LEU A 4 -3.86 12.01 -4.42
N GLU A 5 -4.54 12.21 -3.29
CA GLU A 5 -3.96 12.05 -1.96
C GLU A 5 -4.39 10.69 -1.43
N VAL A 6 -3.44 9.80 -1.20
CA VAL A 6 -3.72 8.43 -0.77
C VAL A 6 -2.87 8.01 0.42
N VAL A 7 -3.32 6.97 1.09
CA VAL A 7 -2.61 6.31 2.18
C VAL A 7 -2.38 4.86 1.83
N ALA A 8 -1.30 4.27 2.35
CA ALA A 8 -0.94 2.89 2.08
C ALA A 8 -0.41 2.21 3.35
N ALA A 9 -0.73 0.93 3.51
CA ALA A 9 -0.28 0.13 4.63
C ALA A 9 0.82 -0.84 4.21
N ILE A 10 1.93 -0.80 4.92
CA ILE A 10 2.98 -1.80 4.81
C ILE A 10 2.68 -2.83 5.89
N ILE A 11 1.93 -3.86 5.53
CA ILE A 11 1.45 -4.88 6.46
C ILE A 11 2.50 -5.97 6.60
N ILE A 12 3.00 -6.15 7.82
CA ILE A 12 4.11 -7.05 8.11
C ILE A 12 3.67 -8.11 9.12
N ASN A 13 3.86 -9.38 8.75
CA ASN A 13 3.71 -10.52 9.63
C ASN A 13 5.08 -11.19 9.77
N ASN A 14 5.67 -11.14 10.96
CA ASN A 14 7.05 -11.57 11.21
C ASN A 14 8.00 -10.79 10.29
N ASP A 15 8.61 -11.43 9.30
CA ASP A 15 9.51 -10.79 8.36
C ASP A 15 8.94 -10.71 6.94
N GLU A 16 7.64 -11.01 6.76
CA GLU A 16 6.99 -11.01 5.47
C GLU A 16 6.03 -9.85 5.30
N ILE A 17 6.02 -9.27 4.12
CA ILE A 17 5.28 -8.07 3.75
C ILE A 17 4.19 -8.44 2.76
N LEU A 18 2.97 -7.96 3.00
CA LEU A 18 1.84 -8.21 2.12
C LEU A 18 1.90 -7.33 0.87
N CYS A 19 1.88 -7.98 -0.29
CA CYS A 19 1.89 -7.34 -1.61
C CYS A 19 0.59 -7.69 -2.32
N MET A 20 -0.20 -6.67 -2.70
CA MET A 20 -1.51 -6.86 -3.31
C MET A 20 -1.44 -6.58 -4.80
N GLN A 21 -2.05 -7.44 -5.61
CA GLN A 21 -2.10 -7.25 -7.06
C GLN A 21 -3.40 -6.59 -7.48
N ARG A 22 -3.30 -5.46 -8.16
CA ARG A 22 -4.45 -4.72 -8.69
C ARG A 22 -5.13 -5.49 -9.80
N ASN A 23 -6.45 -5.34 -9.88
CA ASN A 23 -7.23 -5.74 -11.03
C ASN A 23 -6.97 -4.77 -12.19
N LYS A 24 -7.56 -5.05 -13.36
CA LYS A 24 -7.51 -4.14 -14.48
C LYS A 24 -8.06 -2.78 -14.07
N ALA A 25 -7.32 -1.72 -14.41
CA ALA A 25 -7.67 -0.34 -14.08
C ALA A 25 -7.86 0.46 -15.37
N LYS A 26 -8.22 1.73 -15.23
CA LYS A 26 -8.41 2.65 -16.35
C LYS A 26 -7.13 2.78 -17.20
N TYR A 27 -5.96 2.73 -16.57
CA TYR A 27 -4.67 2.90 -17.24
C TYR A 27 -3.86 1.61 -17.21
N ASP A 28 -3.29 1.23 -18.35
CA ASP A 28 -2.50 0.00 -18.48
C ASP A 28 -1.26 -0.01 -17.57
N TYR A 29 -0.65 1.15 -17.36
CA TYR A 29 0.59 1.25 -16.57
C TYR A 29 0.41 1.00 -15.08
N VAL A 30 -0.84 0.93 -14.58
CA VAL A 30 -1.13 0.51 -13.20
C VAL A 30 -1.94 -0.78 -13.14
N SER A 31 -2.47 -1.27 -14.27
CA SER A 31 -3.28 -2.50 -14.31
C SER A 31 -2.41 -3.71 -13.99
N PHE A 32 -2.91 -4.61 -13.15
CA PHE A 32 -2.25 -5.86 -12.75
C PHE A 32 -0.91 -5.68 -12.03
N LYS A 33 -0.54 -4.45 -11.68
CA LYS A 33 0.67 -4.19 -10.90
C LYS A 33 0.43 -4.51 -9.43
N TYR A 34 1.52 -4.79 -8.70
CA TYR A 34 1.46 -4.94 -7.26
C TYR A 34 1.55 -3.58 -6.58
N GLU A 35 0.91 -3.48 -5.43
CA GLU A 35 0.88 -2.26 -4.62
C GLU A 35 0.68 -2.61 -3.15
N PHE A 36 0.95 -1.65 -2.27
CA PHE A 36 0.57 -1.76 -0.87
C PHE A 36 -0.91 -1.37 -0.73
N PRO A 37 -1.68 -2.11 0.11
CA PRO A 37 -3.11 -1.81 0.24
C PRO A 37 -3.35 -0.44 0.89
N GLY A 38 -4.45 0.20 0.52
CA GLY A 38 -4.84 1.50 1.02
C GLY A 38 -5.87 2.14 0.11
N GLY A 39 -5.92 3.46 0.11
CA GLY A 39 -6.88 4.17 -0.73
C GLY A 39 -6.85 5.68 -0.51
N LYS A 40 -7.86 6.36 -1.03
CA LYS A 40 -7.93 7.82 -1.02
C LYS A 40 -8.33 8.38 0.34
N LEU A 41 -7.73 9.54 0.69
CA LEU A 41 -8.22 10.34 1.80
C LEU A 41 -9.56 10.95 1.43
N GLU A 42 -10.50 10.95 2.38
CA GLU A 42 -11.75 11.68 2.26
C GLU A 42 -11.66 13.00 3.02
N PRO A 43 -12.46 14.02 2.62
CA PRO A 43 -12.45 15.31 3.31
C PRO A 43 -12.68 15.16 4.81
N GLY A 44 -11.85 15.81 5.61
CA GLY A 44 -11.96 15.81 7.07
C GLY A 44 -11.30 14.61 7.76
N GLU A 45 -10.78 13.64 7.01
CA GLU A 45 -10.05 12.53 7.61
C GLU A 45 -8.58 12.86 7.83
N SER A 46 -8.02 12.38 8.95
CA SER A 46 -6.57 12.30 9.08
C SER A 46 -6.05 11.14 8.21
N ARG A 47 -4.76 11.11 7.95
CA ARG A 47 -4.12 10.00 7.21
C ARG A 47 -4.37 8.67 7.91
N GLU A 48 -4.21 8.64 9.24
CA GLU A 48 -4.42 7.44 10.04
C GLU A 48 -5.87 6.96 9.97
N GLN A 49 -6.83 7.87 10.09
CA GLN A 49 -8.25 7.54 9.98
C GLN A 49 -8.60 6.98 8.61
N ALA A 50 -8.06 7.58 7.55
CA ALA A 50 -8.29 7.11 6.18
C ALA A 50 -7.78 5.68 6.00
N LEU A 51 -6.57 5.38 6.51
CA LEU A 51 -6.00 4.06 6.37
C LEU A 51 -6.78 3.02 7.17
N ILE A 52 -7.16 3.34 8.41
CA ILE A 52 -8.00 2.45 9.23
C ILE A 52 -9.29 2.11 8.49
N ARG A 53 -9.96 3.12 7.93
CA ARG A 53 -11.21 2.93 7.17
C ARG A 53 -11.00 2.07 5.93
N GLU A 54 -9.98 2.36 5.12
CA GLU A 54 -9.70 1.62 3.89
C GLU A 54 -9.40 0.14 4.16
N LEU A 55 -8.60 -0.16 5.19
CA LEU A 55 -8.29 -1.54 5.54
C LEU A 55 -9.51 -2.29 6.04
N SER A 56 -10.40 -1.62 6.78
CA SER A 56 -11.65 -2.20 7.22
C SER A 56 -12.58 -2.50 6.04
N GLU A 57 -12.74 -1.53 5.14
CA GLU A 57 -13.64 -1.67 3.98
C GLU A 57 -13.15 -2.70 2.97
N GLU A 58 -11.87 -2.69 2.63
CA GLU A 58 -11.32 -3.50 1.55
C GLU A 58 -10.86 -4.89 1.98
N MET A 59 -10.48 -5.05 3.24
CA MET A 59 -9.83 -6.27 3.68
C MET A 59 -10.39 -6.87 4.97
N ASP A 60 -11.44 -6.28 5.54
CA ASP A 60 -12.00 -6.68 6.83
C ASP A 60 -10.93 -6.73 7.94
N LEU A 61 -9.95 -5.84 7.86
CA LEU A 61 -8.90 -5.70 8.88
C LEU A 61 -9.19 -4.52 9.78
N ASP A 62 -9.30 -4.78 11.08
CA ASP A 62 -9.43 -3.74 12.10
C ASP A 62 -8.07 -3.52 12.73
N LEU A 63 -7.31 -2.58 12.18
CA LEU A 63 -5.98 -2.25 12.67
C LEU A 63 -5.95 -0.85 13.26
N THR A 64 -5.11 -0.68 14.28
CA THR A 64 -4.80 0.63 14.83
C THR A 64 -3.62 1.21 14.05
N VAL A 65 -3.76 2.45 13.58
CA VAL A 65 -2.68 3.16 12.88
C VAL A 65 -2.40 4.44 13.65
N ASN A 66 -1.16 4.61 14.09
CA ASN A 66 -0.74 5.76 14.88
C ASN A 66 0.23 6.64 14.07
N PRO A 67 0.33 7.94 14.39
CA PRO A 67 1.30 8.83 13.71
C PRO A 67 2.74 8.31 13.76
N LYS A 68 3.14 7.63 14.83
CA LYS A 68 4.48 7.06 14.98
C LYS A 68 4.79 5.92 14.00
N ASP A 69 3.76 5.34 13.40
CA ASP A 69 3.90 4.25 12.44
C ASP A 69 4.22 4.76 11.02
N PHE A 70 4.22 6.06 10.83
CA PHE A 70 4.52 6.67 9.54
C PHE A 70 5.88 6.22 9.02
N PHE A 71 5.90 5.81 7.74
CA PHE A 71 7.11 5.30 7.10
C PHE A 71 7.73 6.33 6.14
N MET A 72 6.99 6.71 5.10
CA MET A 72 7.44 7.75 4.16
C MET A 72 6.30 8.25 3.30
N THR A 73 6.49 9.43 2.71
CA THR A 73 5.59 9.99 1.70
C THR A 73 6.26 9.89 0.33
N VAL A 74 5.52 9.41 -0.65
CA VAL A 74 5.95 9.32 -2.04
C VAL A 74 5.13 10.30 -2.87
N GLU A 75 5.80 11.09 -3.72
CA GLU A 75 5.16 11.89 -4.74
C GLU A 75 5.57 11.34 -6.09
N HIS A 76 4.57 11.02 -6.93
CA HIS A 76 4.82 10.43 -8.24
C HIS A 76 3.86 11.00 -9.27
N THR A 77 4.35 11.26 -10.46
CA THR A 77 3.55 11.75 -11.59
C THR A 77 3.49 10.67 -12.65
N TYR A 78 2.28 10.15 -12.86
CA TYR A 78 1.97 9.27 -13.99
C TYR A 78 1.60 10.13 -15.21
N PRO A 79 1.51 9.56 -16.43
CA PRO A 79 1.15 10.34 -17.60
C PRO A 79 -0.18 11.10 -17.49
N ASP A 80 -1.17 10.55 -16.79
CA ASP A 80 -2.52 11.09 -16.72
C ASP A 80 -2.93 11.67 -15.38
N PHE A 81 -2.15 11.44 -14.32
CA PHE A 81 -2.44 11.95 -12.98
C PHE A 81 -1.19 11.92 -12.10
N SER A 82 -1.23 12.66 -11.01
CA SER A 82 -0.17 12.60 -9.99
C SER A 82 -0.74 12.07 -8.69
N ILE A 83 0.14 11.56 -7.83
CA ILE A 83 -0.24 10.94 -6.56
C ILE A 83 0.72 11.36 -5.47
N THR A 84 0.17 11.66 -4.29
CA THR A 84 0.92 11.77 -3.05
C THR A 84 0.45 10.64 -2.14
N MET A 85 1.36 9.75 -1.76
CA MET A 85 1.05 8.56 -0.99
C MET A 85 1.79 8.57 0.33
N HIS A 86 1.03 8.52 1.44
CA HIS A 86 1.56 8.46 2.79
C HIS A 86 1.48 7.03 3.29
N SER A 87 2.62 6.44 3.64
CA SER A 87 2.67 5.04 4.04
C SER A 87 2.94 4.87 5.52
N PHE A 88 2.37 3.80 6.09
CA PHE A 88 2.47 3.46 7.50
C PHE A 88 2.78 1.97 7.65
N VAL A 89 3.65 1.64 8.60
CA VAL A 89 3.95 0.24 8.93
C VAL A 89 2.87 -0.29 9.87
N CYS A 90 2.28 -1.42 9.51
CA CYS A 90 1.22 -2.07 10.27
C CYS A 90 1.62 -3.52 10.55
N LYS A 91 2.09 -3.80 11.76
CA LYS A 91 2.48 -5.15 12.15
C LYS A 91 1.25 -5.95 12.56
N VAL A 92 1.12 -7.16 12.05
CA VAL A 92 0.00 -8.06 12.34
C VAL A 92 0.52 -9.40 12.86
N GLU A 93 -0.30 -10.05 13.71
CA GLU A 93 0.05 -11.34 14.27
C GLU A 93 -0.44 -12.52 13.42
N SER A 94 -1.32 -12.24 12.45
CA SER A 94 -1.91 -13.25 11.57
C SER A 94 -1.90 -12.76 10.13
N LYS A 95 -1.79 -13.68 9.19
CA LYS A 95 -1.91 -13.41 7.75
C LYS A 95 -3.35 -13.44 7.26
N THR A 96 -4.32 -13.60 8.16
CA THR A 96 -5.73 -13.73 7.80
C THR A 96 -6.33 -12.37 7.46
N PHE A 97 -6.93 -12.27 6.28
CA PHE A 97 -7.73 -11.12 5.84
C PHE A 97 -8.66 -11.55 4.70
N THR A 98 -9.59 -10.70 4.33
CA THR A 98 -10.50 -10.94 3.20
C THR A 98 -10.05 -10.12 2.00
N ARG A 99 -9.79 -10.78 0.88
CA ARG A 99 -9.43 -10.09 -0.36
C ARG A 99 -10.71 -9.81 -1.15
N LYS A 100 -11.04 -8.52 -1.34
CA LYS A 100 -12.29 -8.10 -1.99
C LYS A 100 -12.07 -7.50 -3.37
N GLU A 101 -11.15 -6.55 -3.52
CA GLU A 101 -10.94 -5.80 -4.76
C GLU A 101 -9.72 -6.24 -5.56
N HIS A 102 -8.67 -6.66 -4.87
CA HIS A 102 -7.46 -7.14 -5.53
C HIS A 102 -7.66 -8.54 -6.10
N ILE A 103 -7.01 -8.85 -7.22
CA ILE A 103 -7.14 -10.16 -7.86
C ILE A 103 -6.22 -11.23 -7.27
N SER A 104 -5.16 -10.81 -6.59
CA SER A 104 -4.19 -11.72 -6.00
C SER A 104 -3.39 -11.02 -4.91
N HIS A 105 -2.63 -11.78 -4.14
CA HIS A 105 -1.68 -11.26 -3.17
C HIS A 105 -0.57 -12.25 -2.94
N ILE A 106 0.54 -11.76 -2.40
CA ILE A 106 1.67 -12.60 -2.02
C ILE A 106 2.35 -11.98 -0.80
N TRP A 107 2.86 -12.81 0.10
CA TRP A 107 3.69 -12.40 1.23
C TRP A 107 5.14 -12.62 0.86
N LEU A 108 5.95 -11.58 0.93
CA LEU A 108 7.37 -11.64 0.56
C LEU A 108 8.24 -11.03 1.64
N LYS A 109 9.45 -11.56 1.78
CA LYS A 109 10.50 -10.92 2.58
C LYS A 109 11.01 -9.70 1.82
N SER A 110 11.61 -8.74 2.53
CA SER A 110 12.09 -7.50 1.91
C SER A 110 13.04 -7.76 0.74
N LYS A 111 13.93 -8.75 0.85
CA LYS A 111 14.88 -9.09 -0.21
C LYS A 111 14.22 -9.68 -1.46
N GLU A 112 12.96 -10.11 -1.36
CA GLU A 112 12.21 -10.73 -2.46
C GLU A 112 11.27 -9.74 -3.16
N LEU A 113 11.11 -8.53 -2.63
CA LEU A 113 10.12 -7.57 -3.13
C LEU A 113 10.31 -7.21 -4.60
N GLU A 114 11.54 -7.16 -5.09
CA GLU A 114 11.80 -6.81 -6.49
C GLU A 114 11.55 -7.95 -7.48
N THR A 115 11.09 -9.11 -7.01
CA THR A 115 10.76 -10.24 -7.90
C THR A 115 9.39 -10.09 -8.55
N ILE A 116 8.59 -9.12 -8.12
CA ILE A 116 7.25 -8.86 -8.66
C ILE A 116 7.17 -7.46 -9.28
N ASP A 117 6.16 -7.26 -10.12
CA ASP A 117 5.99 -6.03 -10.90
C ASP A 117 5.15 -5.00 -10.15
N TRP A 118 5.81 -4.03 -9.54
CA TRP A 118 5.18 -2.98 -8.74
C TRP A 118 4.68 -1.81 -9.59
N ALA A 119 3.58 -1.20 -9.17
CA ALA A 119 3.19 0.11 -9.65
C ALA A 119 4.30 1.10 -9.32
N ALA A 120 4.61 2.01 -10.25
CA ALA A 120 5.77 2.90 -10.12
C ALA A 120 5.77 3.73 -8.84
N ALA A 121 4.59 4.19 -8.38
CA ALA A 121 4.49 4.99 -7.15
C ALA A 121 4.91 4.21 -5.90
N ASP A 122 4.84 2.89 -5.92
CA ASP A 122 5.19 2.03 -4.77
C ASP A 122 6.69 1.69 -4.71
N LEU A 123 7.41 1.86 -5.81
CA LEU A 123 8.83 1.50 -5.87
C LEU A 123 9.72 2.19 -4.83
N PRO A 124 9.54 3.49 -4.52
CA PRO A 124 10.35 4.11 -3.46
C PRO A 124 10.18 3.46 -2.10
N ILE A 125 8.97 2.97 -1.79
CA ILE A 125 8.70 2.25 -0.54
C ILE A 125 9.43 0.91 -0.54
N VAL A 126 9.34 0.16 -1.65
CA VAL A 126 10.04 -1.13 -1.83
C VAL A 126 11.53 -0.95 -1.61
N LYS A 127 12.10 0.07 -2.24
CA LYS A 127 13.53 0.35 -2.14
C LYS A 127 13.95 0.64 -0.70
N ARG A 128 13.15 1.47 0.01
CA ARG A 128 13.44 1.80 1.40
C ARG A 128 13.30 0.59 2.33
N LEU A 129 12.31 -0.25 2.12
CA LEU A 129 12.12 -1.46 2.90
C LEU A 129 13.33 -2.38 2.78
N LYS A 130 13.92 -2.50 1.60
CA LYS A 130 15.12 -3.30 1.39
C LYS A 130 16.32 -2.76 2.17
N GLU A 131 16.39 -1.45 2.37
CA GLU A 131 17.47 -0.81 3.12
C GLU A 131 17.30 -0.99 4.63
N VAL A 132 16.06 -0.90 5.15
CA VAL A 132 15.79 -0.90 6.59
C VAL A 132 15.37 -2.26 7.14
N MET A 133 15.03 -3.21 6.28
CA MET A 133 14.67 -4.59 6.63
C MET A 133 15.52 -5.57 5.82
N PRO A 134 16.82 -5.58 6.00
CA PRO A 134 17.70 -6.46 5.18
C PRO A 134 17.49 -7.95 5.45
#